data_5bdd58eb68e3c013bafec1680dd347ed
#
_entry.id   5bdd58eb68e3c013bafec1680dd347ed
#
_cell.length_a   1.000
_cell.length_b   1.000
_cell.length_c   1.000
_cell.angle_alpha   90.00
_cell.angle_beta   90.00
_cell.angle_gamma   90.00
#
_symmetry.space_group_name_H-M   'P 1'
#
loop_
_entity.id
_entity.type
_entity.pdbx_description
1 polymer ?
#
loop_
_entity_poly.entity_id
_entity_poly.type
_entity_poly.pdbx_seq_one_letter_code
_entity_poly.pdbx_strand_id
1 'polypeptide(L)'
;MRRILFMAAVLLSMGMGAMAQNAKKSLQFVDGQGKVIPNGSVIELTKVTVDEDFGETYMKPDLFVKNVSNSNQVVGLKFDLTSMPCGRLQSCPSSCSSFGNPGLEYSSSVKVKSGASQDIATEWFLPEEGTTAKTWTVTITAGLCKKGAAAYEYAEDGPSVKVKFIYAPTGIETVNSGNVTEVVRYNAQGQKISKPCKGINIIKLSNGKTVKKMEL
;
A
#
# COMPACT_ATOMS: atom_id res chain seq x y z
N MET A 1 58.58 19.81 52.70
CA MET A 1 57.18 20.13 52.37
C MET A 1 56.95 19.78 50.92
N ARG A 2 56.38 18.59 50.70
CA ARG A 2 56.09 18.04 49.36
C ARG A 2 54.64 18.43 48.96
N ARG A 3 54.51 19.31 48.00
CA ARG A 3 53.19 19.61 47.41
C ARG A 3 53.00 18.67 46.26
N ILE A 4 52.07 17.71 46.43
CA ILE A 4 51.60 16.82 45.39
C ILE A 4 50.54 17.57 44.60
N LEU A 5 50.88 17.95 43.34
CA LEU A 5 49.88 18.41 42.38
C LEU A 5 49.11 17.21 41.87
N PHE A 6 47.85 17.09 42.27
CA PHE A 6 46.90 16.20 41.58
C PHE A 6 46.44 16.91 40.29
N MET A 7 47.00 16.53 39.16
CA MET A 7 46.42 16.77 37.87
C MET A 7 45.21 15.89 37.73
N ALA A 8 44.03 16.46 37.91
CA ALA A 8 42.77 15.83 37.51
C ALA A 8 42.70 15.85 35.98
N ALA A 9 43.04 14.74 35.34
CA ALA A 9 42.73 14.53 33.94
C ALA A 9 41.21 14.39 33.81
N VAL A 10 40.54 15.46 33.46
CA VAL A 10 39.15 15.43 33.01
C VAL A 10 39.17 14.80 31.63
N LEU A 11 38.96 13.50 31.59
CA LEU A 11 38.55 12.80 30.37
C LEU A 11 37.22 13.34 29.91
N LEU A 12 37.27 14.31 29.00
CA LEU A 12 36.12 14.66 28.18
C LEU A 12 35.82 13.43 27.31
N SER A 13 35.03 12.52 27.83
CA SER A 13 34.31 11.58 27.00
C SER A 13 33.36 12.41 26.14
N MET A 14 33.81 12.81 24.97
CA MET A 14 32.92 13.19 23.89
C MET A 14 32.12 11.93 23.59
N GLY A 15 31.01 11.78 24.31
CA GLY A 15 29.95 10.89 23.92
C GLY A 15 29.55 11.35 22.53
N MET A 16 29.99 10.63 21.49
CA MET A 16 29.30 10.64 20.23
C MET A 16 27.88 10.16 20.56
N GLY A 17 27.04 11.09 20.97
CA GLY A 17 25.61 10.90 20.94
C GLY A 17 25.31 10.59 19.47
N ALA A 18 25.16 9.31 19.15
CA ALA A 18 24.49 8.91 17.95
C ALA A 18 23.17 9.69 18.02
N MET A 19 23.08 10.79 17.26
CA MET A 19 21.84 11.47 17.06
C MET A 19 20.92 10.39 16.48
N ALA A 20 20.02 9.87 17.30
CA ALA A 20 18.96 9.00 16.83
C ALA A 20 18.30 9.79 15.70
N GLN A 21 18.58 9.38 14.47
CA GLN A 21 17.99 10.02 13.29
C GLN A 21 16.51 9.73 13.38
N ASN A 22 15.73 10.75 13.68
CA ASN A 22 14.29 10.63 13.78
C ASN A 22 13.76 10.25 12.39
N ALA A 23 13.28 9.01 12.25
CA ALA A 23 12.78 8.46 11.00
C ALA A 23 11.75 9.38 10.33
N LYS A 24 10.92 10.07 11.13
CA LYS A 24 9.94 11.05 10.64
C LYS A 24 10.56 12.27 9.94
N LYS A 25 11.81 12.62 10.26
CA LYS A 25 12.53 13.72 9.61
C LYS A 25 13.41 13.26 8.46
N SER A 26 13.74 11.98 8.43
CA SER A 26 14.67 11.39 7.45
C SER A 26 13.98 10.80 6.24
N LEU A 27 12.70 10.43 6.37
CA LEU A 27 11.95 9.71 5.34
C LEU A 27 10.68 10.48 4.95
N GLN A 28 10.27 10.34 3.69
CA GLN A 28 8.99 10.83 3.18
C GLN A 28 8.42 9.80 2.20
N PHE A 29 7.08 9.71 2.13
CA PHE A 29 6.43 9.06 1.01
C PHE A 29 6.28 10.03 -0.16
N VAL A 30 6.53 9.54 -1.37
CA VAL A 30 6.33 10.28 -2.61
C VAL A 30 5.66 9.38 -3.64
N ASP A 31 4.99 9.98 -4.64
CA ASP A 31 4.48 9.28 -5.81
C ASP A 31 5.57 9.10 -6.88
N GLY A 32 5.24 8.44 -8.00
CA GLY A 32 6.18 8.19 -9.11
C GLY A 32 6.69 9.45 -9.81
N GLN A 33 6.06 10.61 -9.61
CA GLN A 33 6.53 11.91 -10.07
C GLN A 33 7.40 12.63 -9.03
N GLY A 34 7.61 12.02 -7.86
CA GLY A 34 8.38 12.59 -6.76
C GLY A 34 7.61 13.62 -5.91
N LYS A 35 6.30 13.75 -6.11
CA LYS A 35 5.45 14.63 -5.30
C LYS A 35 5.27 14.04 -3.90
N VAL A 36 5.46 14.85 -2.89
CA VAL A 36 5.34 14.43 -1.49
C VAL A 36 3.90 14.06 -1.16
N ILE A 37 3.74 12.89 -0.55
CA ILE A 37 2.49 12.42 0.03
C ILE A 37 2.55 12.74 1.53
N PRO A 38 1.66 13.61 2.06
CA PRO A 38 1.69 14.00 3.46
C PRO A 38 1.55 12.81 4.41
N ASN A 39 2.24 12.87 5.55
CA ASN A 39 2.14 11.84 6.58
C ASN A 39 0.69 11.66 7.05
N GLY A 40 0.24 10.39 7.13
CA GLY A 40 -1.11 10.03 7.53
C GLY A 40 -2.17 10.16 6.43
N SER A 41 -1.78 10.55 5.19
CA SER A 41 -2.72 10.62 4.06
C SER A 41 -3.37 9.29 3.77
N VAL A 42 -4.58 9.37 3.20
CA VAL A 42 -5.30 8.23 2.65
C VAL A 42 -5.24 8.30 1.12
N ILE A 43 -4.76 7.23 0.49
CA ILE A 43 -4.72 7.04 -0.95
C ILE A 43 -5.84 6.05 -1.29
N GLU A 44 -6.86 6.50 -2.03
CA GLU A 44 -7.89 5.60 -2.53
C GLU A 44 -7.45 4.98 -3.85
N LEU A 45 -7.47 3.67 -3.94
CA LEU A 45 -7.05 2.90 -5.10
C LEU A 45 -8.21 2.06 -5.62
N THR A 46 -8.59 2.34 -6.87
CA THR A 46 -9.67 1.63 -7.58
C THR A 46 -9.15 0.89 -8.83
N LYS A 47 -7.93 1.23 -9.27
CA LYS A 47 -7.34 0.62 -10.47
C LYS A 47 -6.95 -0.82 -10.18
N VAL A 48 -7.48 -1.72 -10.97
CA VAL A 48 -7.16 -3.15 -10.99
C VAL A 48 -6.25 -3.42 -12.19
N THR A 49 -5.25 -4.25 -12.00
CA THR A 49 -4.39 -4.78 -13.06
C THR A 49 -4.62 -6.28 -13.14
N VAL A 50 -4.78 -6.79 -14.36
CA VAL A 50 -4.82 -8.22 -14.65
C VAL A 50 -3.52 -8.54 -15.39
N ASP A 51 -2.74 -9.45 -14.84
CA ASP A 51 -1.56 -9.99 -15.47
C ASP A 51 -1.95 -11.30 -16.16
N GLU A 52 -2.12 -11.25 -17.48
CA GLU A 52 -2.55 -12.39 -18.28
C GLU A 52 -1.47 -13.48 -18.36
N ASP A 53 -0.20 -13.12 -18.25
CA ASP A 53 0.92 -14.07 -18.35
C ASP A 53 0.99 -14.98 -17.10
N PHE A 54 0.66 -14.43 -15.93
CA PHE A 54 0.65 -15.16 -14.67
C PHE A 54 -0.74 -15.51 -14.15
N GLY A 55 -1.81 -15.03 -14.80
CA GLY A 55 -3.19 -15.22 -14.37
C GLY A 55 -3.53 -14.50 -13.06
N GLU A 56 -2.75 -13.49 -12.68
CA GLU A 56 -2.88 -12.80 -11.40
C GLU A 56 -3.65 -11.49 -11.56
N THR A 57 -4.49 -11.19 -10.57
CA THR A 57 -5.20 -9.90 -10.48
C THR A 57 -4.72 -9.17 -9.25
N TYR A 58 -4.26 -7.92 -9.41
CA TYR A 58 -3.73 -7.13 -8.31
C TYR A 58 -4.05 -5.65 -8.41
N MET A 59 -3.88 -4.97 -7.28
CA MET A 59 -3.97 -3.51 -7.18
C MET A 59 -2.67 -2.96 -6.60
N LYS A 60 -2.06 -1.99 -7.30
CA LYS A 60 -0.75 -1.41 -6.98
C LYS A 60 -0.83 0.11 -6.85
N PRO A 61 -0.55 0.69 -5.67
CA PRO A 61 -0.36 2.13 -5.54
C PRO A 61 0.99 2.55 -6.13
N ASP A 62 1.03 3.75 -6.70
CA ASP A 62 2.28 4.40 -7.14
C ASP A 62 2.94 5.05 -5.92
N LEU A 63 3.81 4.30 -5.21
CA LEU A 63 4.28 4.68 -3.88
C LEU A 63 5.77 4.38 -3.70
N PHE A 64 6.52 5.41 -3.32
CA PHE A 64 7.96 5.38 -3.09
C PHE A 64 8.30 5.92 -1.70
N VAL A 65 9.40 5.44 -1.12
CA VAL A 65 10.02 6.03 0.07
C VAL A 65 11.25 6.83 -0.34
N LYS A 66 11.26 8.12 -0.03
CA LYS A 66 12.38 9.03 -0.27
C LYS A 66 13.18 9.25 1.00
N ASN A 67 14.50 9.11 0.92
CA ASN A 67 15.42 9.53 1.96
C ASN A 67 15.76 11.02 1.81
N VAL A 68 15.27 11.84 2.71
CA VAL A 68 15.51 13.30 2.71
C VAL A 68 16.62 13.72 3.65
N SER A 69 17.30 12.78 4.29
CA SER A 69 18.45 13.05 5.15
C SER A 69 19.75 13.17 4.34
N ASN A 70 20.79 13.73 4.99
CA ASN A 70 22.10 13.92 4.38
C ASN A 70 22.99 12.66 4.39
N SER A 71 22.45 11.50 4.79
CA SER A 71 23.18 10.23 4.85
C SER A 71 22.35 9.08 4.29
N ASN A 72 23.03 8.01 3.87
CA ASN A 72 22.34 6.80 3.44
C ASN A 72 21.60 6.18 4.63
N GLN A 73 20.37 5.74 4.40
CA GLN A 73 19.53 5.09 5.40
C GLN A 73 19.26 3.64 5.03
N VAL A 74 19.08 2.80 6.04
CA VAL A 74 18.51 1.46 5.85
C VAL A 74 17.06 1.53 6.28
N VAL A 75 16.18 1.30 5.32
CA VAL A 75 14.74 1.49 5.46
C VAL A 75 14.05 0.13 5.43
N GLY A 76 13.07 -0.05 6.28
CA GLY A 76 12.11 -1.14 6.26
C GLY A 76 10.69 -0.59 6.24
N LEU A 77 9.74 -1.44 5.90
CA LEU A 77 8.33 -1.09 5.91
C LEU A 77 7.60 -1.96 6.94
N LYS A 78 6.69 -1.35 7.67
CA LYS A 78 5.74 -2.02 8.54
C LYS A 78 4.34 -1.87 7.94
N PHE A 79 3.62 -2.97 7.86
CA PHE A 79 2.26 -3.06 7.32
C PHE A 79 1.30 -3.45 8.43
N ASP A 80 0.23 -2.68 8.61
CA ASP A 80 -0.91 -3.11 9.40
C ASP A 80 -1.96 -3.71 8.45
N LEU A 81 -2.02 -5.05 8.44
CA LEU A 81 -2.91 -5.85 7.61
C LEU A 81 -4.13 -6.37 8.37
N THR A 82 -4.39 -5.87 9.57
CA THR A 82 -5.45 -6.39 10.47
C THR A 82 -6.81 -6.44 9.79
N SER A 83 -7.09 -5.52 8.86
CA SER A 83 -8.35 -5.45 8.11
C SER A 83 -8.31 -6.14 6.74
N MET A 84 -7.23 -6.87 6.38
CA MET A 84 -7.12 -7.54 5.09
C MET A 84 -8.17 -8.66 4.98
N PRO A 85 -9.08 -8.60 3.99
CA PRO A 85 -10.23 -9.51 3.94
C PRO A 85 -9.89 -10.85 3.28
N CYS A 86 -8.94 -10.85 2.35
CA CYS A 86 -8.54 -12.02 1.55
C CYS A 86 -7.32 -11.69 0.70
N GLY A 87 -6.79 -12.68 -0.02
CA GLY A 87 -5.64 -12.53 -0.91
C GLY A 87 -4.33 -12.42 -0.15
N ARG A 88 -3.35 -11.76 -0.77
CA ARG A 88 -2.04 -11.52 -0.17
C ARG A 88 -1.54 -10.12 -0.49
N LEU A 89 -0.88 -9.48 0.45
CA LEU A 89 -0.11 -8.28 0.17
C LEU A 89 1.35 -8.68 -0.09
N GLN A 90 1.94 -8.13 -1.13
CA GLN A 90 3.36 -8.29 -1.43
C GLN A 90 4.03 -6.92 -1.48
N SER A 91 5.27 -6.84 -1.03
CA SER A 91 6.09 -5.64 -1.16
C SER A 91 7.52 -6.00 -1.45
N CYS A 92 8.11 -5.34 -2.46
CA CYS A 92 9.41 -5.66 -3.02
C CYS A 92 10.37 -4.46 -3.00
N PRO A 93 10.76 -3.90 -1.83
CA PRO A 93 11.70 -2.78 -1.78
C PRO A 93 13.12 -3.16 -2.21
N SER A 94 13.56 -4.39 -1.96
CA SER A 94 14.81 -4.98 -2.47
C SER A 94 14.62 -6.45 -2.79
N SER A 95 14.07 -7.21 -1.88
CA SER A 95 13.54 -8.56 -2.06
C SER A 95 12.07 -8.57 -1.69
N CYS A 96 11.29 -9.44 -2.34
CA CYS A 96 9.86 -9.51 -2.10
C CYS A 96 9.56 -10.20 -0.77
N SER A 97 8.65 -9.60 -0.02
CA SER A 97 7.99 -10.19 1.14
C SER A 97 6.50 -10.31 0.83
N SER A 98 5.91 -11.48 1.10
CA SER A 98 4.51 -11.76 0.80
C SER A 98 3.77 -12.20 2.06
N PHE A 99 2.61 -11.61 2.31
CA PHE A 99 1.85 -11.74 3.55
C PHE A 99 0.41 -12.16 3.21
N GLY A 100 0.00 -13.34 3.64
CA GLY A 100 -1.33 -13.90 3.38
C GLY A 100 -2.30 -13.83 4.57
N ASN A 101 -1.84 -13.38 5.74
CA ASN A 101 -2.64 -13.35 6.96
C ASN A 101 -2.81 -11.92 7.49
N PRO A 102 -3.95 -11.59 8.11
CA PRO A 102 -4.11 -10.34 8.85
C PRO A 102 -3.10 -10.23 10.01
N GLY A 103 -2.58 -9.03 10.26
CA GLY A 103 -1.64 -8.79 11.35
C GLY A 103 -0.67 -7.65 11.05
N LEU A 104 0.35 -7.53 11.90
CA LEU A 104 1.48 -6.62 11.69
C LEU A 104 2.61 -7.38 11.01
N GLU A 105 3.05 -6.89 9.85
CA GLU A 105 4.07 -7.53 9.03
C GLU A 105 5.17 -6.54 8.66
N TYR A 106 6.35 -7.06 8.32
CA TYR A 106 7.53 -6.25 8.00
C TYR A 106 8.18 -6.72 6.70
N SER A 107 8.54 -5.77 5.83
CA SER A 107 9.29 -6.06 4.61
C SER A 107 10.76 -6.36 4.91
N SER A 108 11.45 -6.89 3.89
CA SER A 108 12.91 -6.82 3.81
C SER A 108 13.40 -5.37 3.90
N SER A 109 14.60 -5.16 4.43
CA SER A 109 15.22 -3.84 4.48
C SER A 109 15.94 -3.51 3.17
N VAL A 110 16.01 -2.21 2.85
CA VAL A 110 16.72 -1.69 1.67
C VAL A 110 17.58 -0.48 2.04
N LYS A 111 18.75 -0.36 1.43
CA LYS A 111 19.61 0.81 1.59
C LYS A 111 19.21 1.90 0.60
N VAL A 112 18.71 3.03 1.09
CA VAL A 112 18.32 4.18 0.29
C VAL A 112 19.36 5.29 0.44
N LYS A 113 19.96 5.70 -0.67
CA LYS A 113 20.96 6.77 -0.68
C LYS A 113 20.32 8.11 -0.28
N SER A 114 21.15 9.03 0.25
CA SER A 114 20.72 10.41 0.51
C SER A 114 20.09 11.04 -0.75
N GLY A 115 18.92 11.63 -0.59
CA GLY A 115 18.14 12.27 -1.66
C GLY A 115 17.42 11.32 -2.63
N ALA A 116 17.70 10.00 -2.58
CA ALA A 116 17.09 9.03 -3.47
C ALA A 116 15.69 8.59 -3.02
N SER A 117 14.89 8.15 -4.00
CA SER A 117 13.61 7.48 -3.78
C SER A 117 13.75 5.99 -4.11
N GLN A 118 13.04 5.15 -3.36
CA GLN A 118 12.97 3.71 -3.54
C GLN A 118 11.52 3.30 -3.78
N ASP A 119 11.24 2.65 -4.91
CA ASP A 119 9.95 1.99 -5.15
C ASP A 119 9.77 0.90 -4.10
N ILE A 120 8.64 0.91 -3.43
CA ILE A 120 8.30 -0.12 -2.46
C ILE A 120 7.50 -1.27 -3.07
N ALA A 121 7.08 -1.12 -4.34
CA ALA A 121 6.38 -2.11 -5.14
C ALA A 121 5.36 -2.91 -4.32
N THR A 122 4.45 -2.19 -3.65
CA THR A 122 3.42 -2.81 -2.80
C THR A 122 2.21 -3.16 -3.65
N GLU A 123 1.78 -4.40 -3.59
CA GLU A 123 0.70 -4.95 -4.43
C GLU A 123 -0.23 -5.81 -3.58
N TRP A 124 -1.54 -5.59 -3.70
CA TRP A 124 -2.52 -6.49 -3.13
C TRP A 124 -3.04 -7.41 -4.22
N PHE A 125 -2.69 -8.69 -4.13
CA PHE A 125 -3.16 -9.75 -5.02
C PHE A 125 -4.48 -10.30 -4.52
N LEU A 126 -5.44 -10.39 -5.43
CA LEU A 126 -6.76 -10.96 -5.17
C LEU A 126 -6.72 -12.48 -5.36
N PRO A 127 -7.59 -13.24 -4.69
CA PRO A 127 -7.78 -14.67 -5.00
C PRO A 127 -8.26 -14.88 -6.45
N GLU A 128 -7.89 -16.02 -7.04
CA GLU A 128 -8.13 -16.33 -8.45
C GLU A 128 -9.61 -16.40 -8.83
N GLU A 129 -10.52 -16.83 -7.95
CA GLU A 129 -11.94 -16.99 -8.28
C GLU A 129 -12.89 -16.42 -7.23
N GLY A 130 -14.05 -15.95 -7.70
CA GLY A 130 -15.20 -15.63 -6.86
C GLY A 130 -15.04 -14.43 -5.93
N THR A 131 -14.03 -13.57 -6.15
CA THR A 131 -13.83 -12.43 -5.30
C THR A 131 -14.91 -11.38 -5.54
N THR A 132 -15.80 -11.23 -4.56
CA THR A 132 -16.81 -10.17 -4.54
C THR A 132 -16.15 -8.82 -4.26
N ALA A 133 -16.90 -7.72 -4.47
CA ALA A 133 -16.43 -6.38 -4.13
C ALA A 133 -15.87 -6.32 -2.70
N LYS A 134 -14.70 -5.73 -2.54
CA LYS A 134 -13.99 -5.61 -1.26
C LYS A 134 -13.48 -4.19 -1.09
N THR A 135 -13.56 -3.69 0.13
CA THR A 135 -12.91 -2.45 0.52
C THR A 135 -12.17 -2.70 1.83
N TRP A 136 -10.89 -2.37 1.86
CA TRP A 136 -10.08 -2.48 3.06
C TRP A 136 -8.94 -1.47 3.02
N THR A 137 -8.25 -1.29 4.15
CA THR A 137 -7.19 -0.30 4.26
C THR A 137 -5.96 -0.92 4.91
N VAL A 138 -4.81 -0.77 4.26
CA VAL A 138 -3.51 -1.04 4.89
C VAL A 138 -2.90 0.27 5.38
N THR A 139 -2.31 0.25 6.57
CA THR A 139 -1.39 1.32 6.99
C THR A 139 0.03 0.88 6.69
N ILE A 140 0.75 1.66 5.89
CA ILE A 140 2.15 1.42 5.54
C ILE A 140 2.98 2.48 6.26
N THR A 141 3.92 2.05 7.11
CA THR A 141 4.84 2.92 7.83
C THR A 141 6.26 2.65 7.33
N ALA A 142 6.92 3.67 6.79
CA ALA A 142 8.34 3.59 6.49
C ALA A 142 9.13 3.85 7.78
N GLY A 143 10.13 3.03 8.04
CA GLY A 143 10.93 3.14 9.26
C GLY A 143 12.42 2.96 9.02
N LEU A 144 13.22 3.32 10.01
CA LEU A 144 14.64 3.07 10.01
C LEU A 144 14.94 1.70 10.61
N CYS A 145 15.88 1.02 9.98
CA CYS A 145 16.41 -0.25 10.47
C CYS A 145 17.76 -0.05 11.14
N LYS A 146 18.04 -0.83 12.18
CA LYS A 146 19.34 -0.94 12.82
C LYS A 146 20.01 -2.26 12.47
N LYS A 147 21.33 -2.30 12.54
CA LYS A 147 22.08 -3.54 12.35
C LYS A 147 21.82 -4.47 13.54
N GLY A 148 21.20 -5.61 13.27
CA GLY A 148 21.04 -6.71 14.22
C GLY A 148 22.22 -7.69 14.16
N ALA A 149 22.07 -8.83 14.81
CA ALA A 149 23.11 -9.86 14.85
C ALA A 149 23.34 -10.53 13.48
N ALA A 150 22.28 -10.83 12.74
CA ALA A 150 22.34 -11.51 11.44
C ALA A 150 21.90 -10.62 10.27
N ALA A 151 20.98 -9.69 10.50
CA ALA A 151 20.40 -8.86 9.47
C ALA A 151 20.04 -7.47 10.03
N TYR A 152 19.55 -6.58 9.16
CA TYR A 152 18.94 -5.34 9.61
C TYR A 152 17.52 -5.60 10.13
N GLU A 153 17.20 -5.01 11.26
CA GLU A 153 15.94 -5.13 11.97
C GLU A 153 15.22 -3.78 12.00
N TYR A 154 13.92 -3.79 11.81
CA TYR A 154 13.07 -2.60 11.95
C TYR A 154 13.19 -2.04 13.36
N ALA A 155 13.47 -0.76 13.51
CA ALA A 155 13.80 -0.18 14.82
C ALA A 155 13.01 1.08 15.17
N GLU A 156 12.63 1.90 14.20
CA GLU A 156 11.99 3.19 14.46
C GLU A 156 10.93 3.52 13.42
N ASP A 157 9.72 3.86 13.87
CA ASP A 157 8.61 4.30 13.02
C ASP A 157 8.85 5.70 12.46
N GLY A 158 8.73 5.81 11.14
CA GLY A 158 8.79 7.07 10.41
C GLY A 158 7.41 7.56 9.95
N PRO A 159 7.33 8.16 8.74
CA PRO A 159 6.06 8.58 8.16
C PRO A 159 5.21 7.36 7.79
N SER A 160 3.89 7.57 7.78
CA SER A 160 2.92 6.55 7.38
C SER A 160 1.95 7.08 6.33
N VAL A 161 1.40 6.18 5.53
CA VAL A 161 0.27 6.42 4.62
C VAL A 161 -0.73 5.29 4.77
N LYS A 162 -1.99 5.58 4.44
CA LYS A 162 -3.05 4.58 4.37
C LYS A 162 -3.41 4.36 2.92
N VAL A 163 -3.38 3.11 2.45
CA VAL A 163 -3.88 2.76 1.13
C VAL A 163 -5.20 2.05 1.31
N LYS A 164 -6.27 2.69 0.82
CA LYS A 164 -7.62 2.13 0.81
C LYS A 164 -7.85 1.49 -0.55
N PHE A 165 -7.81 0.18 -0.58
CA PHE A 165 -8.17 -0.62 -1.74
C PHE A 165 -9.68 -0.70 -1.88
N ILE A 166 -10.19 -0.39 -3.06
CA ILE A 166 -11.61 -0.46 -3.41
C ILE A 166 -11.70 -1.35 -4.64
N TYR A 167 -11.82 -2.64 -4.41
CA TYR A 167 -12.01 -3.61 -5.47
C TYR A 167 -13.49 -3.77 -5.79
N ALA A 168 -13.85 -3.49 -7.03
CA ALA A 168 -15.17 -3.79 -7.57
C ALA A 168 -14.96 -4.58 -8.86
N PRO A 169 -15.28 -5.88 -8.89
CA PRO A 169 -15.13 -6.68 -10.09
C PRO A 169 -16.01 -6.09 -11.20
N THR A 170 -15.40 -5.84 -12.37
CA THR A 170 -16.13 -5.36 -13.54
C THR A 170 -17.04 -6.46 -14.06
N GLY A 171 -18.32 -6.38 -13.74
CA GLY A 171 -19.32 -7.33 -14.18
C GLY A 171 -20.66 -7.25 -13.46
N ILE A 172 -20.67 -6.87 -12.19
CA ILE A 172 -21.90 -6.62 -11.44
C ILE A 172 -21.60 -5.43 -10.50
N GLU A 173 -21.82 -4.20 -10.96
CA GLU A 173 -22.00 -3.12 -9.99
C GLU A 173 -23.20 -3.52 -9.12
N THR A 174 -22.92 -3.84 -7.86
CA THR A 174 -23.99 -3.81 -6.86
C THR A 174 -24.48 -2.37 -6.83
N VAL A 175 -25.58 -2.11 -7.49
CA VAL A 175 -26.28 -0.81 -7.45
C VAL A 175 -26.60 -0.60 -5.98
N ASN A 176 -25.84 0.27 -5.32
CA ASN A 176 -26.24 0.82 -4.04
C ASN A 176 -27.60 1.48 -4.29
N SER A 177 -28.65 0.87 -3.77
CA SER A 177 -30.05 1.18 -3.99
C SER A 177 -30.46 2.48 -3.28
N GLY A 178 -29.89 3.59 -3.73
CA GLY A 178 -30.47 4.90 -3.58
C GLY A 178 -31.20 5.24 -4.88
N ASN A 179 -32.48 4.89 -5.00
CA ASN A 179 -33.42 5.34 -6.04
C ASN A 179 -33.00 5.24 -7.52
N VAL A 180 -32.13 4.30 -7.88
CA VAL A 180 -31.77 4.05 -9.28
C VAL A 180 -32.71 2.99 -9.85
N THR A 181 -33.54 3.36 -10.84
CA THR A 181 -34.50 2.47 -11.47
C THR A 181 -34.05 2.06 -12.87
N GLU A 182 -34.50 0.90 -13.33
CA GLU A 182 -34.33 0.46 -14.70
C GLU A 182 -35.19 1.37 -15.61
N VAL A 183 -34.56 1.98 -16.62
CA VAL A 183 -35.26 2.84 -17.60
C VAL A 183 -35.61 2.03 -18.84
N VAL A 184 -34.69 1.18 -19.31
CA VAL A 184 -34.90 0.38 -20.50
C VAL A 184 -33.98 -0.83 -20.50
N ARG A 185 -34.47 -1.94 -21.06
CA ARG A 185 -33.76 -3.21 -21.19
C ARG A 185 -33.67 -3.63 -22.65
N TYR A 186 -32.53 -4.22 -23.03
CA TYR A 186 -32.29 -4.79 -24.35
C TYR A 186 -31.78 -6.23 -24.19
N ASN A 187 -32.10 -7.08 -25.18
CA ASN A 187 -31.47 -8.41 -25.30
C ASN A 187 -30.08 -8.31 -25.95
N ALA A 188 -29.40 -9.44 -26.10
CA ALA A 188 -28.07 -9.50 -26.72
C ALA A 188 -28.06 -9.02 -28.20
N GLN A 189 -29.18 -9.04 -28.88
CA GLN A 189 -29.36 -8.56 -30.26
C GLN A 189 -29.66 -7.04 -30.34
N GLY A 190 -29.70 -6.34 -29.18
CA GLY A 190 -30.01 -4.92 -29.12
C GLY A 190 -31.49 -4.58 -29.24
N GLN A 191 -32.38 -5.55 -29.22
CA GLN A 191 -33.83 -5.32 -29.24
C GLN A 191 -34.33 -4.94 -27.85
N LYS A 192 -35.17 -3.90 -27.78
CA LYS A 192 -35.80 -3.47 -26.54
C LYS A 192 -36.80 -4.52 -26.04
N ILE A 193 -36.68 -4.90 -24.79
CA ILE A 193 -37.53 -5.89 -24.13
C ILE A 193 -38.09 -5.32 -22.82
N SER A 194 -39.32 -5.74 -22.47
CA SER A 194 -40.03 -5.26 -21.27
C SER A 194 -39.86 -6.18 -20.07
N LYS A 195 -39.34 -7.40 -20.28
CA LYS A 195 -39.08 -8.42 -19.22
C LYS A 195 -37.73 -9.05 -19.44
N PRO A 196 -37.07 -9.56 -18.38
CA PRO A 196 -35.83 -10.33 -18.53
C PRO A 196 -36.02 -11.49 -19.53
N CYS A 197 -35.01 -11.71 -20.38
CA CYS A 197 -34.96 -12.86 -21.25
C CYS A 197 -33.71 -13.70 -20.91
N LYS A 198 -33.75 -15.00 -21.24
CA LYS A 198 -32.63 -15.92 -21.05
C LYS A 198 -31.39 -15.40 -21.81
N GLY A 199 -30.22 -15.43 -21.15
CA GLY A 199 -28.96 -14.92 -21.68
C GLY A 199 -28.66 -13.50 -21.24
N ILE A 200 -27.88 -12.77 -22.05
CA ILE A 200 -27.43 -11.42 -21.71
C ILE A 200 -28.54 -10.40 -21.88
N ASN A 201 -28.83 -9.66 -20.82
CA ASN A 201 -29.70 -8.50 -20.80
C ASN A 201 -28.86 -7.24 -20.56
N ILE A 202 -29.06 -6.21 -21.38
CA ILE A 202 -28.40 -4.91 -21.29
C ILE A 202 -29.42 -3.92 -20.72
N ILE A 203 -29.17 -3.38 -19.54
CA ILE A 203 -30.10 -2.54 -18.78
C ILE A 203 -29.52 -1.14 -18.66
N LYS A 204 -30.28 -0.13 -19.14
CA LYS A 204 -29.96 1.27 -18.92
C LYS A 204 -30.69 1.78 -17.68
N LEU A 205 -29.96 2.39 -16.78
CA LEU A 205 -30.44 2.88 -15.49
C LEU A 205 -30.75 4.37 -15.51
N SER A 206 -31.57 4.86 -14.55
CA SER A 206 -31.98 6.25 -14.45
C SER A 206 -30.82 7.23 -14.17
N ASN A 207 -29.68 6.73 -13.68
CA ASN A 207 -28.45 7.51 -13.50
C ASN A 207 -27.57 7.58 -14.76
N GLY A 208 -28.06 7.10 -15.92
CA GLY A 208 -27.34 7.09 -17.20
C GLY A 208 -26.38 5.91 -17.40
N LYS A 209 -26.15 5.10 -16.36
CA LYS A 209 -25.29 3.91 -16.46
C LYS A 209 -25.98 2.78 -17.22
N THR A 210 -25.15 1.91 -17.81
CA THR A 210 -25.61 0.69 -18.49
C THR A 210 -24.97 -0.51 -17.80
N VAL A 211 -25.79 -1.49 -17.43
CA VAL A 211 -25.34 -2.74 -16.81
C VAL A 211 -25.70 -3.94 -17.68
N LYS A 212 -24.86 -4.96 -17.66
CA LYS A 212 -25.15 -6.27 -18.29
C LYS A 212 -25.53 -7.26 -17.21
N LYS A 213 -26.64 -7.96 -17.39
CA LYS A 213 -27.11 -9.02 -16.48
C LYS A 213 -27.30 -10.31 -17.26
N MET A 214 -26.78 -11.42 -16.75
CA MET A 214 -27.04 -12.77 -17.28
C MET A 214 -28.26 -13.32 -16.55
N GLU A 215 -29.26 -13.75 -17.32
CA GLU A 215 -30.41 -14.50 -16.80
C GLU A 215 -30.29 -15.97 -17.26
N LEU A 216 -30.36 -16.93 -16.35
CA LEU A 216 -30.18 -18.36 -16.57
C LEU A 216 -31.46 -19.02 -17.07
#